data_1f11fece0d262ee3de9085c3415b5ffa
#
_entry.id   1f11fece0d262ee3de9085c3415b5ffa
#
_cell.length_a   1.000
_cell.length_b   1.000
_cell.length_c   1.000
_cell.angle_alpha   90.00
_cell.angle_beta   90.00
_cell.angle_gamma   90.00
#
_symmetry.space_group_name_H-M   'P 1'
#
loop_
_entity.id
_entity.type
_entity.pdbx_description
1 polymer ?
#
loop_
_entity_poly.entity_id
_entity_poly.type
_entity_poly.pdbx_seq_one_letter_code
_entity_poly.pdbx_strand_id
1 'polypeptide(L)'
;MPKMTDAQKRDIILEMLHQRDAIKTDEQAVRKMIDERLEFVPNKKLYKFRRCSIKNFKTLEENCIWMPPANTFYDTFDCTINIDLQRNKRDIEVWLREKYPRLSYDLARGYCESHGVEMRQTFEDMVEYLQTCIDSNGDVIEEKEAAFLNRFVTAEERELLEQSLDSLIEIRAKFMEYEDAMIQVVHEAIEQMRTRMRDAMLVYCMAEHHDIGSLWENYADVYKGFCIEYSFSDYAEKPFEDYKNLVYLLPITYRARLPYFDMVPFFEGVIRQGIAQDTSWQRDPGLNADLNMQLYYKKKEYAFEREWRFGINNKGNCKQYFPFVSALYAGKDMKPGNLRRLCSIARKLRVPVYKQVPNRDNNGFDYEIIREENV
;
A
#
# COMPACT_ATOMS: atom_id res chain seq x y z
N MET A 1 -17.88 -10.38 -13.98
CA MET A 1 -16.99 -11.05 -13.03
C MET A 1 -17.13 -10.40 -11.65
N PRO A 2 -17.01 -11.13 -10.55
CA PRO A 2 -16.99 -10.54 -9.23
C PRO A 2 -15.78 -9.62 -9.10
N LYS A 3 -15.97 -8.44 -8.49
CA LYS A 3 -14.88 -7.51 -8.18
C LYS A 3 -14.31 -7.85 -6.82
N MET A 4 -12.99 -7.91 -6.73
CA MET A 4 -12.29 -8.11 -5.45
C MET A 4 -12.55 -6.91 -4.52
N THR A 5 -13.05 -7.18 -3.31
CA THR A 5 -13.31 -6.16 -2.30
C THR A 5 -12.01 -5.71 -1.61
N ASP A 6 -12.03 -4.56 -0.91
CA ASP A 6 -10.87 -4.10 -0.15
C ASP A 6 -10.53 -5.06 1.00
N ALA A 7 -11.53 -5.65 1.65
CA ALA A 7 -11.31 -6.67 2.68
C ALA A 7 -10.56 -7.88 2.10
N GLN A 8 -11.01 -8.43 0.99
CA GLN A 8 -10.32 -9.54 0.31
C GLN A 8 -8.88 -9.19 -0.09
N LYS A 9 -8.63 -7.96 -0.58
CA LYS A 9 -7.25 -7.51 -0.89
C LYS A 9 -6.39 -7.45 0.36
N ARG A 10 -6.94 -6.90 1.44
CA ARG A 10 -6.23 -6.80 2.71
C ARG A 10 -5.88 -8.19 3.25
N ASP A 11 -6.81 -9.13 3.20
CA ASP A 11 -6.60 -10.51 3.63
C ASP A 11 -5.52 -11.20 2.78
N ILE A 12 -5.53 -10.98 1.46
CA ILE A 12 -4.49 -11.46 0.54
C ILE A 12 -3.12 -10.88 0.91
N ILE A 13 -3.03 -9.58 1.18
CA ILE A 13 -1.78 -8.94 1.56
C ILE A 13 -1.29 -9.46 2.92
N LEU A 14 -2.18 -9.64 3.89
CA LEU A 14 -1.87 -10.27 5.17
C LEU A 14 -1.31 -11.67 4.99
N GLU A 15 -1.96 -12.50 4.17
CA GLU A 15 -1.50 -13.85 3.87
C GLU A 15 -0.09 -13.83 3.25
N MET A 16 0.16 -12.94 2.28
CA MET A 16 1.50 -12.78 1.68
C MET A 16 2.55 -12.38 2.71
N LEU A 17 2.21 -11.55 3.68
CA LEU A 17 3.14 -11.13 4.73
C LEU A 17 3.44 -12.27 5.70
N HIS A 18 2.43 -13.06 6.09
CA HIS A 18 2.60 -14.24 6.94
C HIS A 18 3.38 -15.35 6.24
N GLN A 19 3.12 -15.57 4.95
CA GLN A 19 3.73 -16.67 4.18
C GLN A 19 4.96 -16.22 3.37
N ARG A 20 5.60 -15.12 3.76
CA ARG A 20 6.71 -14.52 3.01
C ARG A 20 7.85 -15.50 2.67
N ASP A 21 8.13 -16.43 3.56
CA ASP A 21 9.17 -17.44 3.31
C ASP A 21 8.64 -18.61 2.47
N ALA A 22 7.37 -19.02 2.63
CA ALA A 22 6.73 -20.01 1.79
C ALA A 22 6.64 -19.55 0.32
N ILE A 23 6.38 -18.27 0.07
CA ILE A 23 6.37 -17.69 -1.30
C ILE A 23 7.71 -17.91 -2.04
N LYS A 24 8.80 -18.09 -1.32
CA LYS A 24 10.11 -18.33 -1.93
C LYS A 24 10.36 -19.78 -2.31
N THR A 25 9.74 -20.73 -1.61
CA THR A 25 10.14 -22.14 -1.64
C THR A 25 8.98 -23.15 -1.74
N ASP A 26 7.76 -22.77 -1.36
CA ASP A 26 6.60 -23.67 -1.38
C ASP A 26 5.77 -23.42 -2.65
N GLU A 27 6.04 -24.21 -3.67
CA GLU A 27 5.35 -24.11 -4.96
C GLU A 27 3.85 -24.37 -4.85
N GLN A 28 3.41 -25.29 -3.99
CA GLN A 28 1.99 -25.65 -3.87
C GLN A 28 1.20 -24.51 -3.20
N ALA A 29 1.74 -23.91 -2.14
CA ALA A 29 1.13 -22.74 -1.50
C ALA A 29 1.04 -21.55 -2.47
N VAL A 30 2.11 -21.30 -3.23
CA VAL A 30 2.15 -20.23 -4.22
C VAL A 30 1.14 -20.44 -5.35
N ARG A 31 1.01 -21.65 -5.88
CA ARG A 31 0.01 -21.98 -6.90
C ARG A 31 -1.40 -21.70 -6.42
N LYS A 32 -1.75 -22.15 -5.21
CA LYS A 32 -3.06 -21.87 -4.61
C LYS A 32 -3.33 -20.36 -4.53
N MET A 33 -2.38 -19.58 -4.02
CA MET A 33 -2.51 -18.14 -3.94
C MET A 33 -2.71 -17.48 -5.32
N ILE A 34 -2.00 -17.93 -6.34
CA ILE A 34 -2.12 -17.41 -7.70
C ILE A 34 -3.48 -17.77 -8.30
N ASP A 35 -3.94 -19.01 -8.16
CA ASP A 35 -5.23 -19.45 -8.67
C ASP A 35 -6.38 -18.63 -8.10
N GLU A 36 -6.40 -18.40 -6.78
CA GLU A 36 -7.38 -17.54 -6.11
C GLU A 36 -7.41 -16.10 -6.69
N ARG A 37 -6.27 -15.55 -7.07
CA ARG A 37 -6.18 -14.22 -7.69
C ARG A 37 -6.66 -14.20 -9.13
N LEU A 38 -6.26 -15.22 -9.88
CA LEU A 38 -6.59 -15.33 -11.30
C LEU A 38 -8.09 -15.56 -11.55
N GLU A 39 -8.87 -15.98 -10.55
CA GLU A 39 -10.34 -16.03 -10.65
C GLU A 39 -10.96 -14.64 -10.87
N PHE A 40 -10.29 -13.56 -10.41
CA PHE A 40 -10.72 -12.19 -10.60
C PHE A 40 -10.18 -11.53 -11.88
N VAL A 41 -9.20 -12.16 -12.56
CA VAL A 41 -8.62 -11.64 -13.80
C VAL A 41 -9.49 -12.05 -15.00
N PRO A 42 -10.03 -11.11 -15.80
CA PRO A 42 -10.88 -11.43 -16.93
C PRO A 42 -10.18 -12.36 -17.93
N ASN A 43 -10.76 -13.55 -18.16
CA ASN A 43 -10.19 -14.57 -19.05
C ASN A 43 -8.73 -14.93 -18.75
N LYS A 44 -8.25 -14.68 -17.52
CA LYS A 44 -6.86 -14.80 -17.11
C LYS A 44 -5.89 -14.01 -18.00
N LYS A 45 -6.35 -12.86 -18.54
CA LYS A 45 -5.59 -12.00 -19.44
C LYS A 45 -5.52 -10.58 -18.95
N LEU A 46 -4.34 -9.95 -19.11
CA LEU A 46 -4.13 -8.53 -18.85
C LEU A 46 -3.32 -7.90 -19.98
N TYR A 47 -3.41 -6.58 -20.11
CA TYR A 47 -2.92 -5.83 -21.26
C TYR A 47 -2.01 -4.68 -20.88
N LYS A 48 -0.93 -4.46 -21.65
CA LYS A 48 0.00 -3.35 -21.43
C LYS A 48 0.22 -2.54 -22.68
N PHE A 49 -0.10 -1.25 -22.62
CA PHE A 49 0.10 -0.29 -23.71
C PHE A 49 1.52 0.28 -23.66
N ARG A 50 2.15 0.42 -24.82
CA ARG A 50 3.52 0.90 -24.97
C ARG A 50 3.71 1.75 -26.22
N ARG A 51 4.54 2.80 -26.10
CA ARG A 51 5.07 3.54 -27.23
C ARG A 51 6.09 2.72 -27.99
N CYS A 52 6.21 2.92 -29.31
CA CYS A 52 7.31 2.37 -30.10
C CYS A 52 8.62 3.05 -29.74
N SER A 53 9.48 2.36 -29.01
CA SER A 53 10.83 2.81 -28.66
C SER A 53 11.81 1.65 -28.68
N ILE A 54 13.10 1.94 -28.86
CA ILE A 54 14.16 0.93 -28.83
C ILE A 54 14.10 0.12 -27.52
N LYS A 55 13.94 0.81 -26.39
CA LYS A 55 13.86 0.18 -25.06
C LYS A 55 12.67 -0.76 -24.95
N ASN A 56 11.47 -0.33 -25.36
CA ASN A 56 10.26 -1.14 -25.24
C ASN A 56 10.31 -2.37 -26.16
N PHE A 57 10.79 -2.23 -27.38
CA PHE A 57 10.99 -3.35 -28.29
C PHE A 57 12.04 -4.35 -27.77
N LYS A 58 13.19 -3.86 -27.27
CA LYS A 58 14.22 -4.71 -26.70
C LYS A 58 13.70 -5.48 -25.47
N THR A 59 12.98 -4.81 -24.57
CA THR A 59 12.39 -5.44 -23.38
C THR A 59 11.39 -6.54 -23.78
N LEU A 60 10.53 -6.28 -24.78
CA LEU A 60 9.59 -7.27 -25.30
C LEU A 60 10.31 -8.45 -25.96
N GLU A 61 11.32 -8.19 -26.81
CA GLU A 61 12.10 -9.21 -27.51
C GLU A 61 12.80 -10.20 -26.55
N GLU A 62 13.22 -9.70 -25.38
CA GLU A 62 13.85 -10.48 -24.32
C GLU A 62 12.81 -11.17 -23.41
N ASN A 63 11.53 -11.09 -23.73
CA ASN A 63 10.42 -11.60 -22.90
C ASN A 63 10.45 -11.08 -21.46
N CYS A 64 10.77 -9.78 -21.33
CA CYS A 64 10.91 -9.10 -20.07
C CYS A 64 9.89 -7.96 -19.93
N ILE A 65 9.68 -7.53 -18.71
CA ILE A 65 8.98 -6.29 -18.38
C ILE A 65 9.94 -5.29 -17.77
N TRP A 66 9.64 -4.00 -17.92
CA TRP A 66 10.34 -2.93 -17.24
C TRP A 66 9.42 -2.34 -16.19
N MET A 67 9.81 -2.50 -14.92
CA MET A 67 9.08 -2.02 -13.74
C MET A 67 9.77 -0.77 -13.21
N PRO A 68 9.24 0.43 -13.49
CA PRO A 68 9.82 1.65 -12.92
C PRO A 68 9.56 1.70 -11.40
N PRO A 69 10.42 2.39 -10.63
CA PRO A 69 10.11 2.74 -9.26
C PRO A 69 8.89 3.67 -9.19
N ALA A 70 8.07 3.52 -8.15
CA ALA A 70 6.85 4.31 -7.98
C ALA A 70 7.11 5.82 -7.87
N ASN A 71 8.29 6.24 -7.40
CA ASN A 71 8.70 7.65 -7.34
C ASN A 71 8.81 8.32 -8.72
N THR A 72 8.89 7.54 -9.82
CA THR A 72 8.95 8.05 -11.19
C THR A 72 7.57 8.31 -11.80
N PHE A 73 6.49 8.01 -11.08
CA PHE A 73 5.14 8.26 -11.56
C PHE A 73 4.85 9.76 -11.56
N TYR A 74 4.20 10.24 -12.63
CA TYR A 74 3.86 11.66 -12.80
C TYR A 74 2.90 12.14 -11.69
N ASP A 75 1.88 11.34 -11.35
CA ASP A 75 1.00 11.63 -10.24
C ASP A 75 1.68 11.28 -8.92
N THR A 76 1.97 12.30 -8.13
CA THR A 76 2.60 12.14 -6.81
C THR A 76 1.67 11.48 -5.79
N PHE A 77 0.36 11.45 -6.06
CA PHE A 77 -0.64 10.77 -5.24
C PHE A 77 -0.85 9.32 -5.64
N ASP A 78 -0.19 8.86 -6.70
CA ASP A 78 -0.24 7.46 -7.11
C ASP A 78 0.87 6.64 -6.42
N CYS A 79 0.56 5.42 -6.01
CA CYS A 79 1.49 4.54 -5.28
C CYS A 79 2.11 5.22 -4.05
N THR A 80 1.31 5.87 -3.22
CA THR A 80 1.79 6.58 -2.03
C THR A 80 0.90 6.33 -0.82
N ILE A 81 1.42 6.62 0.37
CA ILE A 81 0.63 6.64 1.60
C ILE A 81 -0.10 7.98 1.66
N ASN A 82 -1.42 7.95 1.73
CA ASN A 82 -2.23 9.15 1.87
C ASN A 82 -2.35 9.52 3.36
N ILE A 83 -1.96 10.73 3.71
CA ILE A 83 -1.96 11.23 5.08
C ILE A 83 -2.90 12.44 5.16
N ASP A 84 -3.86 12.39 6.08
CA ASP A 84 -4.63 13.55 6.53
C ASP A 84 -4.09 13.97 7.89
N LEU A 85 -3.19 14.95 7.88
CA LEU A 85 -2.52 15.42 9.09
C LEU A 85 -3.47 15.91 10.17
N GLN A 86 -4.46 16.72 9.78
CA GLN A 86 -5.37 17.33 10.77
C GLN A 86 -6.27 16.28 11.42
N ARG A 87 -6.70 15.28 10.63
CA ARG A 87 -7.49 14.19 11.17
C ARG A 87 -6.64 13.29 12.05
N ASN A 88 -5.47 12.87 11.59
CA ASN A 88 -4.56 12.04 12.37
C ASN A 88 -4.13 12.74 13.68
N LYS A 89 -3.92 14.05 13.66
CA LYS A 89 -3.65 14.81 14.90
C LYS A 89 -4.79 14.65 15.89
N ARG A 90 -6.03 14.89 15.48
CA ARG A 90 -7.21 14.70 16.36
C ARG A 90 -7.34 13.26 16.86
N ASP A 91 -7.16 12.29 15.98
CA ASP A 91 -7.28 10.86 16.33
C ASP A 91 -6.17 10.46 17.34
N ILE A 92 -4.95 10.99 17.20
CA ILE A 92 -3.86 10.80 18.16
C ILE A 92 -4.15 11.52 19.49
N GLU A 93 -4.67 12.75 19.46
CA GLU A 93 -5.08 13.49 20.67
C GLU A 93 -6.14 12.71 21.46
N VAL A 94 -7.15 12.15 20.77
CA VAL A 94 -8.17 11.30 21.42
C VAL A 94 -7.51 10.03 22.01
N TRP A 95 -6.64 9.39 21.23
CA TRP A 95 -5.93 8.19 21.69
C TRP A 95 -5.06 8.47 22.92
N LEU A 96 -4.33 9.59 22.95
CA LEU A 96 -3.51 10.00 24.09
C LEU A 96 -4.36 10.17 25.35
N ARG A 97 -5.54 10.80 25.23
CA ARG A 97 -6.43 11.00 26.37
C ARG A 97 -7.03 9.67 26.88
N GLU A 98 -7.43 8.79 25.97
CA GLU A 98 -8.17 7.57 26.32
C GLU A 98 -7.28 6.39 26.66
N LYS A 99 -6.19 6.21 25.92
CA LYS A 99 -5.39 4.97 25.91
C LYS A 99 -4.01 5.10 26.54
N TYR A 100 -3.39 6.28 26.42
CA TYR A 100 -2.01 6.46 26.87
C TYR A 100 -1.82 6.20 28.39
N PRO A 101 -2.71 6.64 29.29
CA PRO A 101 -2.56 6.34 30.71
C PRO A 101 -2.52 4.83 31.00
N ARG A 102 -3.41 4.06 30.38
CA ARG A 102 -3.44 2.60 30.55
C ARG A 102 -2.22 1.92 29.93
N LEU A 103 -1.85 2.32 28.72
CA LEU A 103 -0.67 1.78 28.05
C LEU A 103 0.59 2.05 28.87
N SER A 104 0.77 3.27 29.37
CA SER A 104 1.94 3.65 30.20
C SER A 104 2.00 2.79 31.47
N TYR A 105 0.85 2.55 32.10
CA TYR A 105 0.75 1.68 33.26
C TYR A 105 1.15 0.24 32.92
N ASP A 106 0.56 -0.35 31.88
CA ASP A 106 0.82 -1.75 31.48
C ASP A 106 2.31 -1.94 31.12
N LEU A 107 2.93 -0.96 30.47
CA LEU A 107 4.36 -0.99 30.12
C LEU A 107 5.25 -0.85 31.36
N ALA A 108 4.91 0.05 32.29
CA ALA A 108 5.63 0.20 33.54
C ALA A 108 5.54 -1.07 34.40
N ARG A 109 4.37 -1.68 34.45
CA ARG A 109 4.14 -2.97 35.12
C ARG A 109 4.99 -4.07 34.53
N GLY A 110 4.96 -4.26 33.21
CA GLY A 110 5.77 -5.25 32.52
C GLY A 110 7.29 -5.04 32.73
N TYR A 111 7.72 -3.79 32.76
CA TYR A 111 9.11 -3.46 33.12
C TYR A 111 9.45 -3.87 34.56
N CYS A 112 8.62 -3.52 35.55
CA CYS A 112 8.81 -3.89 36.93
C CYS A 112 8.85 -5.41 37.11
N GLU A 113 7.91 -6.15 36.52
CA GLU A 113 7.85 -7.62 36.55
C GLU A 113 9.14 -8.24 35.96
N SER A 114 9.62 -7.76 34.84
CA SER A 114 10.82 -8.29 34.16
C SER A 114 12.12 -8.01 34.91
N HIS A 115 12.14 -6.97 35.74
CA HIS A 115 13.33 -6.56 36.52
C HIS A 115 13.24 -6.90 38.01
N GLY A 116 12.16 -7.61 38.42
CA GLY A 116 11.95 -7.97 39.84
C GLY A 116 11.70 -6.79 40.76
N VAL A 117 11.18 -5.68 40.20
CA VAL A 117 10.80 -4.48 40.95
C VAL A 117 9.33 -4.55 41.31
N GLU A 118 9.00 -4.41 42.59
CA GLU A 118 7.62 -4.41 43.07
C GLU A 118 6.96 -3.06 42.79
N MET A 119 5.82 -3.10 42.07
CA MET A 119 5.03 -1.92 41.78
C MET A 119 4.10 -1.62 42.92
N ARG A 120 4.03 -0.37 43.37
CA ARG A 120 3.14 -0.01 44.51
C ARG A 120 1.67 -0.07 44.09
N GLN A 121 0.84 -0.79 44.86
CA GLN A 121 -0.60 -0.90 44.63
C GLN A 121 -1.29 0.48 44.49
N THR A 122 -0.81 1.47 45.25
CA THR A 122 -1.32 2.85 45.19
C THR A 122 -1.24 3.46 43.78
N PHE A 123 -0.25 3.09 42.98
CA PHE A 123 -0.13 3.58 41.62
C PHE A 123 -1.14 2.93 40.69
N GLU A 124 -1.42 1.66 40.88
CA GLU A 124 -2.47 0.94 40.14
C GLU A 124 -3.84 1.57 40.38
N ASP A 125 -4.19 1.74 41.67
CA ASP A 125 -5.47 2.35 42.08
C ASP A 125 -5.60 3.79 41.53
N MET A 126 -4.50 4.52 41.51
CA MET A 126 -4.45 5.88 40.96
C MET A 126 -4.76 5.94 39.48
N VAL A 127 -4.15 5.06 38.68
CA VAL A 127 -4.37 5.02 37.21
C VAL A 127 -5.79 4.58 36.88
N GLU A 128 -6.32 3.57 37.57
CA GLU A 128 -7.72 3.15 37.39
C GLU A 128 -8.70 4.27 37.72
N TYR A 129 -8.44 5.00 38.81
CA TYR A 129 -9.31 6.10 39.22
C TYR A 129 -9.23 7.28 38.25
N LEU A 130 -8.03 7.66 37.75
CA LEU A 130 -7.85 8.71 36.75
C LEU A 130 -8.67 8.46 35.49
N GLN A 131 -8.78 7.21 35.05
CA GLN A 131 -9.60 6.86 33.89
C GLN A 131 -11.09 7.14 34.11
N THR A 132 -11.56 7.09 35.37
CA THR A 132 -12.96 7.43 35.71
C THR A 132 -13.21 8.93 35.79
N CYS A 133 -12.16 9.74 35.84
CA CYS A 133 -12.26 11.20 35.95
C CYS A 133 -12.41 11.90 34.61
N ILE A 134 -12.37 11.16 33.51
CA ILE A 134 -12.46 11.70 32.14
C ILE A 134 -13.81 11.30 31.55
N ASP A 135 -14.52 12.27 30.93
CA ASP A 135 -15.79 11.99 30.25
C ASP A 135 -15.58 11.43 28.83
N SER A 136 -16.71 11.15 28.14
CA SER A 136 -16.68 10.62 26.77
C SER A 136 -16.07 11.56 25.73
N ASN A 137 -15.88 12.85 26.05
CA ASN A 137 -15.26 13.87 25.21
C ASN A 137 -13.77 14.07 25.53
N GLY A 138 -13.29 13.41 26.61
CA GLY A 138 -11.92 13.55 27.10
C GLY A 138 -11.73 14.76 28.03
N ASP A 139 -12.83 15.36 28.51
CA ASP A 139 -12.78 16.46 29.46
C ASP A 139 -12.76 15.94 30.90
N VAL A 140 -12.04 16.64 31.78
CA VAL A 140 -11.94 16.27 33.19
C VAL A 140 -13.26 16.59 33.90
N ILE A 141 -13.80 15.60 34.60
CA ILE A 141 -14.99 15.76 35.43
C ILE A 141 -14.54 16.34 36.78
N GLU A 142 -14.76 17.63 37.01
CA GLU A 142 -14.27 18.38 38.19
C GLU A 142 -14.59 17.71 39.53
N GLU A 143 -15.82 17.18 39.69
CA GLU A 143 -16.24 16.50 40.94
C GLU A 143 -15.41 15.22 41.21
N LYS A 144 -15.02 14.51 40.15
CA LYS A 144 -14.20 13.30 40.25
C LYS A 144 -12.73 13.64 40.44
N GLU A 145 -12.25 14.72 39.85
CA GLU A 145 -10.90 15.24 40.08
C GLU A 145 -10.71 15.62 41.54
N ALA A 146 -11.67 16.34 42.11
CA ALA A 146 -11.65 16.68 43.56
C ALA A 146 -11.63 15.45 44.45
N ALA A 147 -12.43 14.41 44.09
CA ALA A 147 -12.45 13.13 44.81
C ALA A 147 -11.13 12.36 44.64
N PHE A 148 -10.51 12.41 43.47
CA PHE A 148 -9.16 11.87 43.22
C PHE A 148 -8.11 12.52 44.12
N LEU A 149 -8.03 13.82 44.12
CA LEU A 149 -7.09 14.58 44.96
C LEU A 149 -7.27 14.23 46.44
N ASN A 150 -8.51 14.11 46.90
CA ASN A 150 -8.81 13.70 48.28
C ASN A 150 -8.37 12.28 48.63
N ARG A 151 -8.36 11.37 47.66
CA ARG A 151 -8.05 9.94 47.89
C ARG A 151 -6.54 9.65 47.82
N PHE A 152 -5.82 10.26 46.89
CA PHE A 152 -4.46 9.90 46.57
C PHE A 152 -3.41 10.96 46.97
N VAL A 153 -3.83 12.16 47.33
CA VAL A 153 -2.94 13.27 47.65
C VAL A 153 -3.14 13.64 49.13
N THR A 154 -2.09 13.59 49.90
CA THR A 154 -2.12 14.02 51.32
C THR A 154 -2.40 15.51 51.46
N ALA A 155 -2.81 15.98 52.64
CA ALA A 155 -3.03 17.41 52.91
C ALA A 155 -1.75 18.24 52.67
N GLU A 156 -0.60 17.70 53.02
CA GLU A 156 0.71 18.34 52.84
C GLU A 156 1.11 18.41 51.34
N GLU A 157 0.86 17.32 50.60
CA GLU A 157 1.08 17.30 49.15
C GLU A 157 0.12 18.23 48.41
N ARG A 158 -1.11 18.39 48.90
CA ARG A 158 -2.10 19.32 48.35
C ARG A 158 -1.68 20.76 48.53
N GLU A 159 -1.19 21.15 49.70
CA GLU A 159 -0.68 22.50 49.99
C GLU A 159 0.51 22.80 49.07
N LEU A 160 1.38 21.83 48.82
CA LEU A 160 2.47 21.93 47.85
C LEU A 160 1.96 22.05 46.41
N LEU A 161 0.91 21.31 46.03
CA LEU A 161 0.29 21.39 44.71
C LEU A 161 -0.41 22.75 44.49
N GLU A 162 -1.13 23.26 45.48
CA GLU A 162 -1.78 24.57 45.40
C GLU A 162 -0.74 25.73 45.30
N GLN A 163 0.37 25.66 46.04
CA GLN A 163 1.49 26.55 45.90
C GLN A 163 2.23 26.40 44.57
N SER A 164 2.07 25.29 43.89
CA SER A 164 2.69 24.94 42.60
C SER A 164 1.74 25.04 41.43
N LEU A 165 0.54 25.66 41.61
CA LEU A 165 -0.49 25.68 40.54
C LEU A 165 0.03 26.32 39.24
N ASP A 166 0.83 27.38 39.37
CA ASP A 166 1.50 27.97 38.21
C ASP A 166 2.48 27.03 37.58
N SER A 167 3.18 26.20 38.37
CA SER A 167 4.08 25.15 37.88
C SER A 167 3.34 24.00 37.19
N LEU A 168 2.11 23.65 37.63
CA LEU A 168 1.26 22.67 36.97
C LEU A 168 0.75 23.18 35.63
N ILE A 169 0.40 24.46 35.52
CA ILE A 169 0.04 25.11 34.26
C ILE A 169 1.24 25.11 33.30
N GLU A 170 2.43 25.39 33.79
CA GLU A 170 3.66 25.32 33.00
C GLU A 170 3.99 23.87 32.58
N ILE A 171 3.81 22.91 33.48
CA ILE A 171 4.01 21.47 33.17
C ILE A 171 3.00 21.02 32.12
N ARG A 172 1.73 21.43 32.23
CA ARG A 172 0.70 21.15 31.23
C ARG A 172 1.03 21.78 29.88
N ALA A 173 1.46 23.04 29.87
CA ALA A 173 1.90 23.72 28.65
C ALA A 173 3.10 23.02 28.01
N LYS A 174 4.10 22.60 28.76
CA LYS A 174 5.24 21.80 28.31
C LYS A 174 4.82 20.43 27.84
N PHE A 175 3.85 19.81 28.49
CA PHE A 175 3.30 18.52 28.05
C PHE A 175 2.61 18.66 26.69
N MET A 176 1.84 19.73 26.47
CA MET A 176 1.22 20.03 25.17
C MET A 176 2.26 20.31 24.09
N GLU A 177 3.33 21.04 24.40
CA GLU A 177 4.46 21.23 23.47
C GLU A 177 5.15 19.91 23.14
N TYR A 178 5.30 19.03 24.13
CA TYR A 178 5.88 17.70 23.95
C TYR A 178 4.99 16.80 23.09
N GLU A 179 3.67 16.87 23.26
CA GLU A 179 2.68 16.16 22.45
C GLU A 179 2.76 16.58 20.97
N ASP A 180 2.76 17.88 20.69
CA ASP A 180 2.92 18.41 19.33
C ASP A 180 4.27 17.98 18.72
N ALA A 181 5.35 18.02 19.50
CA ALA A 181 6.66 17.57 19.05
C ALA A 181 6.68 16.06 18.72
N MET A 182 6.01 15.23 19.53
CA MET A 182 5.89 13.79 19.26
C MET A 182 5.08 13.51 17.99
N ILE A 183 3.95 14.21 17.81
CA ILE A 183 3.13 14.10 16.60
C ILE A 183 3.96 14.50 15.38
N GLN A 184 4.76 15.55 15.47
CA GLN A 184 5.65 15.99 14.39
C GLN A 184 6.72 14.93 14.06
N VAL A 185 7.36 14.33 15.06
CA VAL A 185 8.35 13.24 14.86
C VAL A 185 7.72 12.06 14.16
N VAL A 186 6.52 11.64 14.57
CA VAL A 186 5.80 10.53 13.92
C VAL A 186 5.43 10.87 12.49
N HIS A 187 4.96 12.09 12.24
CA HIS A 187 4.67 12.56 10.89
C HIS A 187 5.92 12.52 10.00
N GLU A 188 7.05 13.02 10.47
CA GLU A 188 8.32 12.98 9.73
C GLU A 188 8.77 11.54 9.45
N ALA A 189 8.61 10.62 10.41
CA ALA A 189 8.92 9.21 10.23
C ALA A 189 8.05 8.56 9.14
N ILE A 190 6.76 8.90 9.08
CA ILE A 190 5.85 8.41 8.04
C ILE A 190 6.20 9.01 6.67
N GLU A 191 6.55 10.29 6.59
CA GLU A 191 7.00 10.91 5.36
C GLU A 191 8.29 10.27 4.82
N GLN A 192 9.23 9.96 5.70
CA GLN A 192 10.43 9.20 5.32
C GLN A 192 10.08 7.78 4.84
N MET A 193 9.15 7.11 5.52
CA MET A 193 8.67 5.79 5.10
C MET A 193 7.97 5.84 3.75
N ARG A 194 7.10 6.84 3.51
CA ARG A 194 6.45 7.10 2.23
C ARG A 194 7.47 7.24 1.10
N THR A 195 8.49 8.03 1.31
CA THR A 195 9.57 8.23 0.34
C THR A 195 10.30 6.90 0.06
N ARG A 196 10.73 6.20 1.11
CA ARG A 196 11.43 4.92 0.99
C ARG A 196 10.58 3.85 0.29
N MET A 197 9.28 3.78 0.58
CA MET A 197 8.37 2.86 -0.10
C MET A 197 8.30 3.14 -1.60
N ARG A 198 8.13 4.41 -1.99
CA ARG A 198 8.07 4.79 -3.41
C ARG A 198 9.38 4.52 -4.14
N ASP A 199 10.52 4.68 -3.48
CA ASP A 199 11.83 4.40 -4.05
C ASP A 199 12.10 2.91 -4.23
N ALA A 200 11.63 2.10 -3.30
CA ALA A 200 11.88 0.65 -3.29
C ALA A 200 10.85 -0.16 -4.08
N MET A 201 9.63 0.37 -4.25
CA MET A 201 8.55 -0.34 -4.91
C MET A 201 8.66 -0.22 -6.43
N LEU A 202 8.91 -1.33 -7.10
CA LEU A 202 8.85 -1.46 -8.54
C LEU A 202 7.45 -1.86 -8.96
N VAL A 203 6.86 -1.15 -9.92
CA VAL A 203 5.45 -1.32 -10.29
C VAL A 203 5.28 -1.54 -11.80
N TYR A 204 4.48 -2.53 -12.16
CA TYR A 204 4.04 -2.78 -13.51
C TYR A 204 2.51 -2.77 -13.58
N CYS A 205 1.97 -1.73 -14.22
CA CYS A 205 0.53 -1.54 -14.37
C CYS A 205 0.05 -2.18 -15.67
N MET A 206 -1.01 -2.97 -15.59
CA MET A 206 -1.70 -3.62 -16.71
C MET A 206 -3.19 -3.27 -16.66
N ALA A 207 -3.90 -3.41 -17.76
CA ALA A 207 -5.33 -3.14 -17.86
C ALA A 207 -6.11 -4.43 -18.15
N GLU A 208 -7.41 -4.45 -17.82
CA GLU A 208 -8.27 -5.62 -18.09
C GLU A 208 -8.63 -5.78 -19.58
N HIS A 209 -8.50 -4.72 -20.39
CA HIS A 209 -8.96 -4.73 -21.78
C HIS A 209 -7.97 -4.01 -22.70
N HIS A 210 -7.89 -4.46 -23.95
CA HIS A 210 -7.03 -3.88 -24.98
C HIS A 210 -7.72 -2.80 -25.83
N ASP A 211 -9.03 -2.66 -25.72
CA ASP A 211 -9.87 -1.76 -26.52
C ASP A 211 -10.18 -0.42 -25.84
N ILE A 212 -9.53 -0.10 -24.71
CA ILE A 212 -9.71 1.15 -24.00
C ILE A 212 -9.02 2.30 -24.77
N GLY A 213 -9.81 3.14 -25.43
CA GLY A 213 -9.32 4.23 -26.30
C GLY A 213 -8.35 5.19 -25.60
N SER A 214 -8.71 5.64 -24.39
CA SER A 214 -7.84 6.54 -23.59
C SER A 214 -6.46 5.94 -23.25
N LEU A 215 -6.33 4.60 -23.14
CA LEU A 215 -5.03 3.97 -22.93
C LEU A 215 -4.21 3.94 -24.22
N TRP A 216 -4.84 3.79 -25.37
CA TRP A 216 -4.18 3.94 -26.67
C TRP A 216 -3.67 5.36 -26.88
N GLU A 217 -4.43 6.36 -26.49
CA GLU A 217 -4.06 7.77 -26.57
C GLU A 217 -2.89 8.10 -25.63
N ASN A 218 -3.02 7.78 -24.36
CA ASN A 218 -2.10 8.21 -23.32
C ASN A 218 -0.79 7.38 -23.27
N TYR A 219 -0.87 6.06 -23.50
CA TYR A 219 0.24 5.14 -23.28
C TYR A 219 0.81 4.50 -24.55
N ALA A 220 0.08 4.54 -25.67
CA ALA A 220 0.50 4.00 -26.96
C ALA A 220 0.74 5.08 -28.02
N ASP A 221 1.22 6.26 -27.62
CA ASP A 221 1.59 7.37 -28.51
C ASP A 221 0.49 7.70 -29.53
N VAL A 222 -0.73 7.94 -29.02
CA VAL A 222 -1.91 8.27 -29.84
C VAL A 222 -2.06 7.26 -30.99
N TYR A 223 -2.29 5.99 -30.65
CA TYR A 223 -2.47 4.85 -31.57
C TYR A 223 -1.27 4.50 -32.48
N LYS A 224 -0.10 5.11 -32.27
CA LYS A 224 1.14 4.80 -33.03
C LYS A 224 1.97 3.70 -32.36
N GLY A 225 1.62 3.32 -31.15
CA GLY A 225 2.27 2.31 -30.33
C GLY A 225 1.66 0.92 -30.48
N PHE A 226 1.86 0.10 -29.46
CA PHE A 226 1.36 -1.26 -29.41
C PHE A 226 0.82 -1.61 -28.03
N CYS A 227 -0.02 -2.66 -27.98
CA CYS A 227 -0.48 -3.28 -26.74
C CYS A 227 0.02 -4.73 -26.67
N ILE A 228 0.43 -5.16 -25.50
CA ILE A 228 0.91 -6.53 -25.21
C ILE A 228 -0.19 -7.22 -24.43
N GLU A 229 -0.61 -8.40 -24.86
CA GLU A 229 -1.46 -9.29 -24.10
C GLU A 229 -0.59 -10.27 -23.31
N TYR A 230 -0.86 -10.40 -22.02
CA TYR A 230 -0.33 -11.42 -21.14
C TYR A 230 -1.42 -12.42 -20.80
N SER A 231 -1.17 -13.71 -20.99
CA SER A 231 -2.06 -14.80 -20.57
C SER A 231 -1.44 -15.57 -19.42
N PHE A 232 -2.24 -15.77 -18.38
CA PHE A 232 -1.87 -16.54 -17.20
C PHE A 232 -2.55 -17.92 -17.16
N SER A 233 -3.18 -18.36 -18.27
CA SER A 233 -3.88 -19.65 -18.32
C SER A 233 -2.95 -20.83 -18.03
N ASP A 234 -1.75 -20.76 -18.60
CA ASP A 234 -0.78 -21.86 -18.57
C ASP A 234 0.44 -21.52 -17.68
N TYR A 235 0.23 -20.65 -16.67
CA TYR A 235 1.33 -20.22 -15.81
C TYR A 235 2.00 -21.39 -15.08
N ALA A 236 1.20 -22.38 -14.67
CA ALA A 236 1.66 -23.54 -13.90
C ALA A 236 2.53 -24.51 -14.72
N GLU A 237 2.56 -24.39 -16.06
CA GLU A 237 3.45 -25.15 -16.94
C GLU A 237 4.86 -24.55 -17.03
N LYS A 238 5.05 -23.34 -16.49
CA LYS A 238 6.34 -22.64 -16.47
C LYS A 238 7.15 -23.01 -15.23
N PRO A 239 8.49 -22.80 -15.25
CA PRO A 239 9.32 -22.94 -14.07
C PRO A 239 8.81 -22.09 -12.91
N PHE A 240 8.89 -22.57 -11.67
CA PHE A 240 8.41 -21.90 -10.46
C PHE A 240 8.97 -20.46 -10.33
N GLU A 241 10.25 -20.27 -10.62
CA GLU A 241 10.90 -18.96 -10.58
C GLU A 241 10.27 -17.91 -11.50
N ASP A 242 9.66 -18.34 -12.62
CA ASP A 242 9.06 -17.45 -13.60
C ASP A 242 7.69 -16.92 -13.18
N TYR A 243 6.96 -17.66 -12.33
CA TYR A 243 5.59 -17.29 -11.96
C TYR A 243 5.36 -17.00 -10.47
N LYS A 244 6.24 -17.40 -9.57
CA LYS A 244 6.02 -17.23 -8.12
C LYS A 244 5.66 -15.81 -7.70
N ASN A 245 6.18 -14.81 -8.40
CA ASN A 245 5.88 -13.41 -8.11
C ASN A 245 4.47 -12.97 -8.55
N LEU A 246 3.70 -13.77 -9.31
CA LEU A 246 2.31 -13.46 -9.65
C LEU A 246 1.41 -13.32 -8.41
N VAL A 247 1.84 -13.83 -7.25
CA VAL A 247 1.16 -13.60 -5.96
C VAL A 247 0.99 -12.10 -5.65
N TYR A 248 1.86 -11.23 -6.20
CA TYR A 248 1.81 -9.78 -6.00
C TYR A 248 0.93 -9.02 -7.01
N LEU A 249 0.20 -9.75 -7.85
CA LEU A 249 -0.71 -9.17 -8.84
C LEU A 249 -2.07 -8.89 -8.21
N LEU A 250 -2.44 -7.60 -8.07
CA LEU A 250 -3.70 -7.17 -7.45
C LEU A 250 -4.37 -6.05 -8.25
N PRO A 251 -5.72 -6.00 -8.26
CA PRO A 251 -6.47 -4.93 -8.92
C PRO A 251 -6.49 -3.65 -8.10
N ILE A 252 -6.55 -2.51 -8.79
CA ILE A 252 -6.73 -1.20 -8.16
C ILE A 252 -8.16 -1.02 -7.66
N THR A 253 -8.30 -0.37 -6.49
CA THR A 253 -9.57 0.16 -6.01
C THR A 253 -9.65 1.65 -6.28
N TYR A 254 -10.69 2.05 -7.02
CA TYR A 254 -10.94 3.44 -7.37
C TYR A 254 -11.89 4.10 -6.37
N ARG A 255 -11.46 5.23 -5.78
CA ARG A 255 -12.22 5.97 -4.77
C ARG A 255 -12.38 7.44 -5.17
N ALA A 256 -13.52 8.03 -4.86
CA ALA A 256 -13.74 9.47 -5.03
C ALA A 256 -12.84 10.28 -4.09
N ARG A 257 -12.63 9.76 -2.88
CA ARG A 257 -11.63 10.23 -1.92
C ARG A 257 -10.74 9.05 -1.56
N LEU A 258 -9.44 9.24 -1.66
CA LEU A 258 -8.48 8.20 -1.28
C LEU A 258 -8.56 7.98 0.23
N PRO A 259 -8.54 6.73 0.71
CA PRO A 259 -8.45 6.44 2.14
C PRO A 259 -7.16 7.04 2.68
N TYR A 260 -7.25 7.70 3.82
CA TYR A 260 -6.06 8.12 4.55
C TYR A 260 -5.52 6.96 5.39
N PHE A 261 -4.22 7.00 5.62
CA PHE A 261 -3.56 6.07 6.51
C PHE A 261 -3.79 6.51 7.97
N ASP A 262 -4.28 5.60 8.79
CA ASP A 262 -4.42 5.81 10.24
C ASP A 262 -3.04 5.74 10.90
N MET A 263 -2.62 6.88 11.48
CA MET A 263 -1.32 7.00 12.15
C MET A 263 -1.34 6.48 13.59
N VAL A 264 -2.49 6.29 14.20
CA VAL A 264 -2.59 5.91 15.63
C VAL A 264 -1.84 4.62 15.95
N PRO A 265 -1.99 3.50 15.19
CA PRO A 265 -1.23 2.29 15.46
C PRO A 265 0.29 2.47 15.31
N PHE A 266 0.70 3.33 14.39
CA PHE A 266 2.12 3.66 14.20
C PHE A 266 2.65 4.50 15.37
N PHE A 267 1.87 5.48 15.80
CA PHE A 267 2.16 6.32 16.96
C PHE A 267 2.28 5.49 18.23
N GLU A 268 1.32 4.59 18.49
CA GLU A 268 1.36 3.64 19.60
C GLU A 268 2.64 2.80 19.58
N GLY A 269 3.03 2.30 18.40
CA GLY A 269 4.26 1.53 18.24
C GLY A 269 5.51 2.33 18.61
N VAL A 270 5.59 3.60 18.20
CA VAL A 270 6.70 4.49 18.56
C VAL A 270 6.76 4.72 20.07
N ILE A 271 5.61 4.92 20.72
CA ILE A 271 5.52 5.07 22.19
C ILE A 271 6.01 3.79 22.90
N ARG A 272 5.54 2.61 22.47
CA ARG A 272 5.99 1.31 23.01
C ARG A 272 7.50 1.12 22.86
N GLN A 273 8.05 1.50 21.72
CA GLN A 273 9.49 1.45 21.50
C GLN A 273 10.26 2.41 22.41
N GLY A 274 9.77 3.63 22.60
CA GLY A 274 10.40 4.63 23.47
C GLY A 274 10.39 4.25 24.95
N ILE A 275 9.30 3.66 25.45
CA ILE A 275 9.14 3.33 26.88
C ILE A 275 9.74 1.95 27.19
N ALA A 276 9.44 0.91 26.41
CA ALA A 276 9.77 -0.48 26.70
C ALA A 276 10.78 -1.10 25.74
N GLN A 277 11.36 -0.33 24.82
CA GLN A 277 12.22 -0.79 23.72
C GLN A 277 11.55 -1.88 22.86
N ASP A 278 10.21 -1.94 22.87
CA ASP A 278 9.42 -2.88 22.08
C ASP A 278 9.39 -2.45 20.61
N THR A 279 10.04 -3.23 19.76
CA THR A 279 10.07 -3.03 18.31
C THR A 279 9.15 -3.99 17.54
N SER A 280 8.35 -4.80 18.24
CA SER A 280 7.48 -5.82 17.63
C SER A 280 6.49 -5.22 16.62
N TRP A 281 6.00 -4.00 16.88
CA TRP A 281 5.08 -3.26 16.02
C TRP A 281 5.62 -3.04 14.59
N GLN A 282 6.94 -2.94 14.41
CA GLN A 282 7.56 -2.78 13.09
C GLN A 282 7.36 -4.02 12.19
N ARG A 283 7.08 -5.16 12.80
CA ARG A 283 6.80 -6.43 12.13
C ARG A 283 5.33 -6.82 12.22
N ASP A 284 4.47 -5.93 12.76
CA ASP A 284 3.03 -6.19 12.83
C ASP A 284 2.46 -6.40 11.42
N PRO A 285 1.91 -7.58 11.11
CA PRO A 285 1.41 -7.87 9.77
C PRO A 285 0.20 -7.02 9.41
N GLY A 286 -0.64 -6.65 10.39
CA GLY A 286 -1.84 -5.83 10.19
C GLY A 286 -1.46 -4.41 9.75
N LEU A 287 -0.55 -3.75 10.49
CA LEU A 287 -0.03 -2.43 10.16
C LEU A 287 0.65 -2.43 8.79
N ASN A 288 1.48 -3.44 8.53
CA ASN A 288 2.14 -3.57 7.23
C ASN A 288 1.15 -3.83 6.09
N ALA A 289 0.06 -4.57 6.32
CA ALA A 289 -0.99 -4.76 5.33
C ALA A 289 -1.70 -3.45 5.02
N ASP A 290 -2.05 -2.65 6.02
CA ASP A 290 -2.72 -1.37 5.85
C ASP A 290 -1.83 -0.36 5.10
N LEU A 291 -0.53 -0.36 5.35
CA LEU A 291 0.45 0.39 4.56
C LEU A 291 0.51 -0.05 3.10
N ASN A 292 0.58 -1.36 2.85
CA ASN A 292 0.62 -1.90 1.50
C ASN A 292 -0.68 -1.66 0.73
N MET A 293 -1.84 -1.68 1.41
CA MET A 293 -3.13 -1.35 0.79
C MET A 293 -3.15 0.04 0.16
N GLN A 294 -2.41 1.01 0.72
CA GLN A 294 -2.32 2.37 0.17
C GLN A 294 -1.80 2.39 -1.28
N LEU A 295 -1.00 1.41 -1.68
CA LEU A 295 -0.45 1.29 -3.04
C LEU A 295 -1.50 0.88 -4.08
N TYR A 296 -2.64 0.35 -3.65
CA TYR A 296 -3.70 -0.18 -4.51
C TYR A 296 -4.93 0.72 -4.57
N TYR A 297 -4.83 1.97 -4.10
CA TYR A 297 -5.87 2.98 -4.25
C TYR A 297 -5.51 3.98 -5.35
N LYS A 298 -6.53 4.39 -6.13
CA LYS A 298 -6.41 5.43 -7.16
C LYS A 298 -7.69 6.26 -7.20
N LYS A 299 -7.58 7.51 -7.64
CA LYS A 299 -8.75 8.38 -7.79
C LYS A 299 -9.72 7.83 -8.81
N LYS A 300 -11.03 8.02 -8.57
CA LYS A 300 -12.14 7.49 -9.40
C LYS A 300 -12.06 7.96 -10.86
N GLU A 301 -11.50 9.13 -11.12
CA GLU A 301 -11.30 9.66 -12.47
C GLU A 301 -10.48 8.75 -13.39
N TYR A 302 -9.61 7.90 -12.82
CA TYR A 302 -8.80 6.90 -13.54
C TYR A 302 -9.47 5.53 -13.64
N ALA A 303 -10.75 5.37 -13.22
CA ALA A 303 -11.41 4.07 -13.20
C ALA A 303 -11.58 3.43 -14.59
N PHE A 304 -11.47 4.23 -15.66
CA PHE A 304 -11.47 3.75 -17.04
C PHE A 304 -10.25 2.86 -17.35
N GLU A 305 -9.13 3.02 -16.63
CA GLU A 305 -7.91 2.21 -16.85
C GLU A 305 -8.10 0.76 -16.44
N ARG A 306 -9.03 0.44 -15.54
CA ARG A 306 -9.26 -0.92 -15.01
C ARG A 306 -7.95 -1.61 -14.69
N GLU A 307 -7.16 -0.93 -13.87
CA GLU A 307 -5.74 -1.26 -13.65
C GLU A 307 -5.56 -2.42 -12.69
N TRP A 308 -4.62 -3.28 -13.04
CA TRP A 308 -3.99 -4.28 -12.18
C TRP A 308 -2.54 -3.94 -11.97
N ARG A 309 -2.05 -4.09 -10.76
CA ARG A 309 -0.64 -3.83 -10.42
C ARG A 309 0.08 -5.11 -10.05
N PHE A 310 1.21 -5.28 -10.69
CA PHE A 310 2.24 -6.21 -10.30
C PHE A 310 3.33 -5.40 -9.60
N GLY A 311 3.36 -5.46 -8.27
CA GLY A 311 4.27 -4.66 -7.43
C GLY A 311 5.24 -5.54 -6.67
N ILE A 312 6.54 -5.28 -6.79
CA ILE A 312 7.57 -5.98 -6.04
C ILE A 312 8.52 -5.01 -5.36
N ASN A 313 8.98 -5.38 -4.17
CA ASN A 313 10.05 -4.65 -3.50
C ASN A 313 11.40 -5.26 -3.94
N ASN A 314 12.04 -4.64 -4.92
CA ASN A 314 13.32 -5.11 -5.44
C ASN A 314 14.26 -3.93 -5.69
N LYS A 315 15.22 -3.74 -4.80
CA LYS A 315 16.23 -2.69 -4.93
C LYS A 315 17.15 -2.99 -6.12
N GLY A 316 16.99 -2.25 -7.20
CA GLY A 316 18.01 -2.11 -8.25
C GLY A 316 17.78 -2.82 -9.58
N ASN A 317 16.89 -3.82 -9.69
CA ASN A 317 16.65 -4.49 -10.97
C ASN A 317 15.23 -4.22 -11.50
N CYS A 318 15.10 -3.12 -12.27
CA CYS A 318 13.83 -2.75 -12.89
C CYS A 318 13.40 -3.70 -14.03
N LYS A 319 14.30 -4.53 -14.56
CA LYS A 319 14.02 -5.46 -15.64
C LYS A 319 13.76 -6.86 -15.07
N GLN A 320 12.57 -7.40 -15.33
CA GLN A 320 12.16 -8.71 -14.86
C GLN A 320 11.81 -9.60 -16.04
N TYR A 321 12.23 -10.87 -16.02
CA TYR A 321 11.75 -11.87 -16.95
C TYR A 321 10.27 -12.17 -16.66
N PHE A 322 9.43 -12.17 -17.73
CA PHE A 322 7.98 -12.27 -17.58
C PHE A 322 7.37 -12.98 -18.80
N PRO A 323 7.48 -14.31 -18.88
CA PRO A 323 7.22 -15.11 -20.07
C PRO A 323 5.74 -15.42 -20.29
N PHE A 324 4.86 -14.42 -20.20
CA PHE A 324 3.41 -14.57 -20.30
C PHE A 324 2.82 -13.90 -21.54
N VAL A 325 3.66 -13.36 -22.44
CA VAL A 325 3.18 -12.73 -23.69
C VAL A 325 2.43 -13.77 -24.52
N SER A 326 1.16 -13.45 -24.88
CA SER A 326 0.29 -14.34 -25.67
C SER A 326 -0.18 -13.74 -26.98
N ALA A 327 -0.22 -12.41 -27.12
CA ALA A 327 -0.52 -11.71 -28.36
C ALA A 327 0.03 -10.28 -28.34
N LEU A 328 0.16 -9.68 -29.52
CA LEU A 328 0.55 -8.27 -29.70
C LEU A 328 -0.51 -7.57 -30.55
N TYR A 329 -0.81 -6.33 -30.22
CA TYR A 329 -1.78 -5.50 -30.92
C TYR A 329 -1.06 -4.22 -31.41
N ALA A 330 -1.05 -3.99 -32.70
CA ALA A 330 -0.52 -2.78 -33.32
C ALA A 330 -1.61 -1.70 -33.40
N GLY A 331 -1.32 -0.50 -32.98
CA GLY A 331 -2.24 0.64 -33.13
C GLY A 331 -2.47 0.98 -34.61
N LYS A 332 -3.65 1.56 -34.92
CA LYS A 332 -4.06 1.87 -36.31
C LYS A 332 -3.06 2.74 -37.06
N ASP A 333 -2.39 3.67 -36.36
CA ASP A 333 -1.45 4.66 -36.91
C ASP A 333 0.03 4.25 -36.75
N MET A 334 0.30 2.98 -36.45
CA MET A 334 1.67 2.48 -36.32
C MET A 334 2.42 2.59 -37.63
N LYS A 335 3.64 3.16 -37.61
CA LYS A 335 4.50 3.30 -38.78
C LYS A 335 4.93 1.92 -39.32
N PRO A 336 5.03 1.73 -40.66
CA PRO A 336 5.38 0.43 -41.26
C PRO A 336 6.69 -0.17 -40.73
N GLY A 337 7.73 0.62 -40.50
CA GLY A 337 9.00 0.14 -39.93
C GLY A 337 8.85 -0.44 -38.49
N ASN A 338 8.01 0.20 -37.68
CA ASN A 338 7.71 -0.30 -36.32
C ASN A 338 6.86 -1.58 -36.38
N LEU A 339 5.91 -1.65 -37.33
CA LEU A 339 5.07 -2.82 -37.52
C LEU A 339 5.93 -4.04 -37.92
N ARG A 340 6.84 -3.87 -38.93
CA ARG A 340 7.78 -4.94 -39.28
C ARG A 340 8.60 -5.43 -38.12
N ARG A 341 9.10 -4.50 -37.27
CA ARG A 341 9.85 -4.85 -36.06
C ARG A 341 8.98 -5.62 -35.06
N LEU A 342 7.74 -5.17 -34.83
CA LEU A 342 6.80 -5.85 -33.94
C LEU A 342 6.51 -7.29 -34.41
N CYS A 343 6.25 -7.46 -35.71
CA CYS A 343 6.04 -8.80 -36.33
C CYS A 343 7.28 -9.68 -36.20
N SER A 344 8.48 -9.13 -36.37
CA SER A 344 9.73 -9.89 -36.19
C SER A 344 9.88 -10.39 -34.74
N ILE A 345 9.55 -9.55 -33.74
CA ILE A 345 9.55 -9.93 -32.32
C ILE A 345 8.48 -10.98 -32.05
N ALA A 346 7.27 -10.79 -32.55
CA ALA A 346 6.17 -11.74 -32.39
C ALA A 346 6.52 -13.14 -32.92
N ARG A 347 7.21 -13.20 -34.05
CA ARG A 347 7.71 -14.47 -34.62
C ARG A 347 8.68 -15.18 -33.69
N LYS A 348 9.61 -14.44 -33.07
CA LYS A 348 10.55 -14.99 -32.08
C LYS A 348 9.81 -15.51 -30.84
N LEU A 349 8.79 -14.79 -30.38
CA LEU A 349 7.96 -15.16 -29.23
C LEU A 349 6.90 -16.22 -29.58
N ARG A 350 6.67 -16.50 -30.87
CA ARG A 350 5.63 -17.42 -31.39
C ARG A 350 4.22 -17.00 -30.99
N VAL A 351 3.93 -15.69 -31.11
CA VAL A 351 2.62 -15.13 -30.76
C VAL A 351 2.01 -14.39 -31.95
N PRO A 352 0.68 -14.31 -32.07
CA PRO A 352 0.02 -13.56 -33.14
C PRO A 352 0.19 -12.06 -32.98
N VAL A 353 0.11 -11.33 -34.12
CA VAL A 353 -0.01 -9.88 -34.15
C VAL A 353 -1.35 -9.50 -34.76
N TYR A 354 -2.07 -8.66 -34.08
CA TYR A 354 -3.32 -8.05 -34.54
C TYR A 354 -3.08 -6.58 -34.87
N LYS A 355 -3.73 -6.07 -35.89
CA LYS A 355 -3.75 -4.64 -36.22
C LYS A 355 -5.12 -4.06 -35.97
N GLN A 356 -5.16 -2.94 -35.30
CA GLN A 356 -6.38 -2.16 -35.10
C GLN A 356 -6.82 -1.53 -36.43
N VAL A 357 -8.05 -1.77 -36.84
CA VAL A 357 -8.67 -1.22 -38.03
C VAL A 357 -10.02 -0.59 -37.68
N PRO A 358 -10.46 0.47 -38.36
CA PRO A 358 -11.79 1.01 -38.13
C PRO A 358 -12.84 -0.07 -38.38
N ASN A 359 -13.83 -0.18 -37.47
CA ASN A 359 -14.96 -1.08 -37.71
C ASN A 359 -15.89 -0.56 -38.81
N ARG A 360 -16.82 -1.41 -39.30
CA ARG A 360 -17.73 -1.06 -40.38
C ARG A 360 -18.58 0.17 -40.12
N ASP A 361 -18.92 0.43 -38.88
CA ASP A 361 -19.81 1.53 -38.48
C ASP A 361 -19.03 2.83 -38.14
N ASN A 362 -17.71 2.84 -38.26
CA ASN A 362 -16.79 3.91 -37.87
C ASN A 362 -16.97 4.44 -36.45
N ASN A 363 -17.53 3.63 -35.55
CA ASN A 363 -17.77 4.00 -34.16
C ASN A 363 -16.79 3.30 -33.17
N GLY A 364 -15.82 2.56 -33.69
CA GLY A 364 -14.83 1.80 -32.91
C GLY A 364 -13.79 1.13 -33.78
N PHE A 365 -13.12 0.14 -33.22
CA PHE A 365 -12.05 -0.60 -33.90
C PHE A 365 -12.27 -2.08 -33.76
N ASP A 366 -12.02 -2.79 -34.88
CA ASP A 366 -11.83 -4.23 -34.95
C ASP A 366 -10.31 -4.55 -34.95
N TYR A 367 -9.97 -5.81 -34.77
CA TYR A 367 -8.60 -6.28 -34.73
C TYR A 367 -8.40 -7.41 -35.70
N GLU A 368 -7.64 -7.13 -36.77
CA GLU A 368 -7.34 -8.09 -37.83
C GLU A 368 -5.97 -8.74 -37.61
N ILE A 369 -5.89 -10.05 -37.75
CA ILE A 369 -4.63 -10.77 -37.67
C ILE A 369 -3.73 -10.40 -38.85
N ILE A 370 -2.49 -10.06 -38.55
CA ILE A 370 -1.49 -9.80 -39.60
C ILE A 370 -0.89 -11.13 -40.03
N ARG A 371 -1.12 -11.49 -41.30
CA ARG A 371 -0.47 -12.63 -41.93
C ARG A 371 0.86 -12.23 -42.52
N GLU A 372 1.81 -13.17 -42.57
CA GLU A 372 3.20 -12.88 -43.04
C GLU A 372 3.27 -12.31 -44.47
N GLU A 373 2.31 -12.64 -45.30
CA GLU A 373 2.20 -12.17 -46.68
C GLU A 373 1.92 -10.67 -46.81
N ASN A 374 1.54 -10.00 -45.71
CA ASN A 374 1.09 -8.59 -45.68
C ASN A 374 2.09 -7.62 -45.00
N VAL A 375 3.32 -8.03 -44.67
CA VAL A 375 4.35 -7.27 -43.96
C VAL A 375 5.63 -7.13 -44.79
#